data_f85158c46ec830d1c16956ef0e6f78ff
#
_entry.id   f85158c46ec830d1c16956ef0e6f78ff
#
_cell.length_a   1.000
_cell.length_b   1.000
_cell.length_c   1.000
_cell.angle_alpha   90.00
_cell.angle_beta   90.00
_cell.angle_gamma   90.00
#
_symmetry.space_group_name_H-M   'P 1'
#
loop_
_entity.id
_entity.type
_entity.pdbx_description
1 polymer ?
#
loop_
_entity_poly.entity_id
_entity_poly.type
_entity_poly.pdbx_seq_one_letter_code
_entity_poly.pdbx_strand_id
1 'polypeptide(L)'
;DEYLYGVVSAEMPANFQEEALKAQAVVARTYTLYKIINNSTKHGEAQICDNSACCQAWISKEDRLAKWEESERENNWNKIVNAVNATQGKIITYNNEPINAFFHSNSGGKTEIPINVWGGSGMPYLQVVETSGEENYSQYSSEVTISKEELKNKMLEKYQDFTIDYNDSACIGILEYTESGRVKTIKIGNKNLSGVEVRTIFGLKSANFEVSIEGENIKFVVKGYGHGIGMSQTGADSLASSGSTYEDIIHHFYIGVEIKDM
;
A
#
# COMPACT_ATOMS: atom_id res chain seq x y z
N ASP A 1 1.27 -11.62 20.31
CA ASP A 1 0.03 -11.07 19.72
C ASP A 1 -0.30 -9.66 20.22
N GLU A 2 0.06 -9.24 21.46
CA GLU A 2 -0.19 -7.87 21.95
C GLU A 2 0.35 -6.77 21.00
N TYR A 3 1.54 -6.98 20.45
CA TYR A 3 2.08 -6.12 19.40
C TYR A 3 1.14 -5.98 18.20
N LEU A 4 0.50 -7.09 17.79
CA LEU A 4 -0.39 -7.11 16.63
C LEU A 4 -1.72 -6.38 16.87
N TYR A 5 -2.19 -6.25 18.12
CA TYR A 5 -3.35 -5.40 18.40
C TYR A 5 -3.06 -3.94 17.99
N GLY A 6 -1.86 -3.45 18.33
CA GLY A 6 -1.41 -2.12 17.94
C GLY A 6 -1.21 -1.97 16.43
N VAL A 7 -0.66 -2.99 15.76
CA VAL A 7 -0.47 -2.96 14.30
C VAL A 7 -1.81 -2.96 13.57
N VAL A 8 -2.66 -3.95 13.81
CA VAL A 8 -3.95 -4.06 13.10
C VAL A 8 -4.81 -2.82 13.32
N SER A 9 -4.84 -2.30 14.56
CA SER A 9 -5.58 -1.08 14.86
C SER A 9 -5.00 0.18 14.23
N ALA A 10 -3.70 0.21 13.94
CA ALA A 10 -3.06 1.32 13.23
C ALA A 10 -3.29 1.26 11.72
N GLU A 11 -3.28 0.06 11.14
CA GLU A 11 -3.27 -0.18 9.70
C GLU A 11 -4.68 -0.25 9.10
N MET A 12 -5.65 -0.87 9.80
CA MET A 12 -7.01 -1.02 9.28
C MET A 12 -8.07 -0.31 10.12
N PRO A 13 -9.10 0.30 9.48
CA PRO A 13 -10.29 0.77 10.20
C PRO A 13 -11.00 -0.37 10.92
N ALA A 14 -11.41 -0.16 12.18
CA ALA A 14 -12.08 -1.18 12.98
C ALA A 14 -13.48 -1.56 12.44
N ASN A 15 -14.09 -0.71 11.62
CA ASN A 15 -15.37 -0.99 10.96
C ASN A 15 -15.25 -1.93 9.74
N PHE A 16 -14.04 -2.29 9.30
CA PHE A 16 -13.85 -3.30 8.26
C PHE A 16 -14.38 -4.67 8.73
N GLN A 17 -14.73 -5.55 7.79
CA GLN A 17 -15.25 -6.88 8.07
C GLN A 17 -14.25 -7.69 8.89
N GLU A 18 -14.79 -8.60 9.72
CA GLU A 18 -13.96 -9.42 10.63
C GLU A 18 -12.93 -10.26 9.88
N GLU A 19 -13.32 -10.86 8.74
CA GLU A 19 -12.42 -11.65 7.92
C GLU A 19 -11.27 -10.81 7.31
N ALA A 20 -11.50 -9.55 6.96
CA ALA A 20 -10.45 -8.64 6.53
C ALA A 20 -9.46 -8.32 7.67
N LEU A 21 -9.96 -8.08 8.89
CA LEU A 21 -9.12 -7.87 10.07
C LEU A 21 -8.31 -9.12 10.43
N LYS A 22 -8.90 -10.33 10.30
CA LYS A 22 -8.18 -11.61 10.46
C LYS A 22 -7.08 -11.77 9.41
N ALA A 23 -7.37 -11.48 8.14
CA ALA A 23 -6.36 -11.51 7.08
C ALA A 23 -5.20 -10.55 7.38
N GLN A 24 -5.51 -9.31 7.80
CA GLN A 24 -4.48 -8.34 8.18
C GLN A 24 -3.65 -8.83 9.37
N ALA A 25 -4.24 -9.48 10.36
CA ALA A 25 -3.51 -10.02 11.51
C ALA A 25 -2.50 -11.09 11.09
N VAL A 26 -2.90 -12.03 10.20
CA VAL A 26 -2.00 -13.06 9.65
C VAL A 26 -0.89 -12.45 8.80
N VAL A 27 -1.23 -11.50 7.93
CA VAL A 27 -0.29 -10.76 7.06
C VAL A 27 0.73 -10.00 7.91
N ALA A 28 0.29 -9.23 8.91
CA ALA A 28 1.16 -8.45 9.79
C ALA A 28 2.09 -9.34 10.64
N ARG A 29 1.58 -10.47 11.15
CA ARG A 29 2.37 -11.47 11.90
C ARG A 29 3.45 -12.07 11.00
N THR A 30 3.08 -12.47 9.78
CA THR A 30 4.01 -13.03 8.80
C THR A 30 5.09 -12.03 8.41
N TYR A 31 4.71 -10.78 8.11
CA TYR A 31 5.65 -9.71 7.81
C TYR A 31 6.63 -9.47 8.96
N THR A 32 6.13 -9.40 10.19
CA THR A 32 6.97 -9.27 11.40
C THR A 32 7.97 -10.41 11.51
N LEU A 33 7.50 -11.66 11.40
CA LEU A 33 8.35 -12.85 11.46
C LEU A 33 9.42 -12.85 10.36
N TYR A 34 9.02 -12.53 9.12
CA TYR A 34 9.95 -12.39 8.00
C TYR A 34 11.07 -11.39 8.30
N LYS A 35 10.72 -10.21 8.85
CA LYS A 35 11.71 -9.18 9.22
C LYS A 35 12.65 -9.64 10.33
N ILE A 36 12.15 -10.35 11.32
CA ILE A 36 12.95 -10.90 12.41
C ILE A 36 13.96 -11.94 11.88
N ILE A 37 13.51 -12.89 11.05
CA ILE A 37 14.35 -13.97 10.51
C ILE A 37 15.42 -13.41 9.56
N ASN A 38 15.06 -12.45 8.70
CA ASN A 38 15.97 -11.89 7.70
C ASN A 38 16.83 -10.75 8.25
N ASN A 39 16.85 -10.56 9.56
CA ASN A 39 17.73 -9.70 10.33
C ASN A 39 17.97 -8.32 9.70
N SER A 40 16.95 -7.51 9.70
CA SER A 40 17.09 -6.12 9.29
C SER A 40 17.85 -5.33 10.39
N THR A 41 19.18 -5.27 10.29
CA THR A 41 20.02 -4.42 11.17
C THR A 41 19.73 -2.93 11.06
N LYS A 42 18.80 -2.56 10.19
CA LYS A 42 18.40 -1.20 9.87
C LYS A 42 17.89 -0.40 11.09
N HIS A 43 17.42 -1.09 12.13
CA HIS A 43 16.78 -0.48 13.30
C HIS A 43 17.59 -0.66 14.60
N GLY A 44 18.89 -0.96 14.51
CA GLY A 44 19.74 -1.19 15.69
C GLY A 44 19.29 -2.43 16.47
N GLU A 45 18.95 -2.27 17.75
CA GLU A 45 18.47 -3.36 18.60
C GLU A 45 17.01 -3.77 18.30
N ALA A 46 16.21 -2.87 17.71
CA ALA A 46 14.87 -3.18 17.28
C ALA A 46 14.89 -3.98 15.95
N GLN A 47 14.10 -5.03 15.86
CA GLN A 47 13.98 -5.85 14.65
C GLN A 47 13.00 -5.26 13.63
N ILE A 48 12.10 -4.39 14.09
CA ILE A 48 11.05 -3.73 13.31
C ILE A 48 10.74 -2.36 13.92
N CYS A 49 10.35 -1.39 13.12
CA CYS A 49 9.90 -0.07 13.59
C CYS A 49 8.40 0.14 13.34
N ASP A 50 7.87 1.19 13.95
CA ASP A 50 6.46 1.62 13.87
C ASP A 50 6.14 2.57 12.71
N ASN A 51 7.11 2.81 11.82
CA ASN A 51 6.95 3.69 10.67
C ASN A 51 6.42 2.90 9.46
N SER A 52 5.21 3.22 9.02
CA SER A 52 4.56 2.59 7.84
C SER A 52 5.31 2.80 6.51
N ALA A 53 6.17 3.81 6.41
CA ALA A 53 7.02 4.01 5.24
C ALA A 53 8.26 3.07 5.22
N CYS A 54 8.54 2.39 6.31
CA CYS A 54 9.70 1.52 6.49
C CYS A 54 9.30 0.08 6.80
N CYS A 55 8.43 -0.10 7.80
CA CYS A 55 7.95 -1.40 8.27
C CYS A 55 6.41 -1.45 8.24
N GLN A 56 5.76 -1.33 9.38
CA GLN A 56 4.30 -1.27 9.49
C GLN A 56 3.91 -0.34 10.65
N ALA A 57 2.78 0.34 10.54
CA ALA A 57 2.33 1.25 11.58
C ALA A 57 2.01 0.50 12.87
N TRP A 58 2.22 1.16 13.99
CA TRP A 58 1.84 0.70 15.31
C TRP A 58 1.31 1.87 16.14
N ILE A 59 0.34 1.61 16.99
CA ILE A 59 -0.23 2.60 17.90
C ILE A 59 -0.52 1.93 19.24
N SER A 60 -0.32 2.66 20.35
CA SER A 60 -0.70 2.19 21.68
C SER A 60 -2.23 2.05 21.80
N LYS A 61 -2.69 1.20 22.74
CA LYS A 61 -4.12 1.08 23.02
C LYS A 61 -4.71 2.42 23.45
N GLU A 62 -4.04 3.13 24.35
CA GLU A 62 -4.46 4.41 24.89
C GLU A 62 -4.64 5.44 23.79
N ASP A 63 -3.63 5.61 22.92
CA ASP A 63 -3.66 6.56 21.81
C ASP A 63 -4.71 6.19 20.78
N ARG A 64 -4.95 4.88 20.56
CA ARG A 64 -5.98 4.42 19.64
C ARG A 64 -7.38 4.68 20.16
N LEU A 65 -7.64 4.37 21.43
CA LEU A 65 -8.92 4.65 22.08
C LEU A 65 -9.22 6.16 22.10
N ALA A 66 -8.21 7.00 22.26
CA ALA A 66 -8.37 8.46 22.23
C ALA A 66 -8.82 9.00 20.86
N LYS A 67 -8.59 8.27 19.78
CA LYS A 67 -9.00 8.65 18.40
C LYS A 67 -10.41 8.19 18.02
N TRP A 68 -11.05 7.34 18.81
CA TRP A 68 -12.40 6.88 18.57
C TRP A 68 -13.41 7.58 19.47
N GLU A 69 -14.64 7.71 19.00
CA GLU A 69 -15.74 8.13 19.83
C GLU A 69 -15.92 7.21 21.04
N GLU A 70 -16.20 7.75 22.20
CA GLU A 70 -16.21 7.03 23.47
C GLU A 70 -17.14 5.80 23.44
N SER A 71 -18.30 5.93 22.80
CA SER A 71 -19.29 4.86 22.64
C SER A 71 -18.82 3.68 21.78
N GLU A 72 -17.81 3.88 20.93
CA GLU A 72 -17.29 2.86 20.00
C GLU A 72 -16.00 2.21 20.47
N ARG A 73 -15.29 2.79 21.44
CA ARG A 73 -13.94 2.39 21.85
C ARG A 73 -13.83 0.91 22.20
N GLU A 74 -14.69 0.45 23.09
CA GLU A 74 -14.64 -0.92 23.58
C GLU A 74 -15.00 -1.93 22.47
N ASN A 75 -16.05 -1.67 21.71
CA ASN A 75 -16.47 -2.53 20.61
C ASN A 75 -15.39 -2.63 19.52
N ASN A 76 -14.84 -1.50 19.09
CA ASN A 76 -13.80 -1.46 18.07
C ASN A 76 -12.52 -2.15 18.51
N TRP A 77 -12.10 -1.92 19.76
CA TRP A 77 -10.91 -2.57 20.30
C TRP A 77 -11.10 -4.08 20.42
N ASN A 78 -12.23 -4.52 20.96
CA ASN A 78 -12.54 -5.95 21.12
C ASN A 78 -12.64 -6.67 19.78
N LYS A 79 -13.17 -6.03 18.74
CA LYS A 79 -13.22 -6.59 17.39
C LYS A 79 -11.82 -6.86 16.83
N ILE A 80 -10.87 -5.94 17.02
CA ILE A 80 -9.47 -6.10 16.61
C ILE A 80 -8.80 -7.23 17.41
N VAL A 81 -8.94 -7.22 18.74
CA VAL A 81 -8.39 -8.25 19.62
C VAL A 81 -8.91 -9.64 19.22
N ASN A 82 -10.22 -9.76 18.96
CA ASN A 82 -10.83 -11.02 18.55
C ASN A 82 -10.28 -11.51 17.20
N ALA A 83 -10.12 -10.64 16.22
CA ALA A 83 -9.57 -11.00 14.92
C ALA A 83 -8.11 -11.51 15.02
N VAL A 84 -7.28 -10.85 15.82
CA VAL A 84 -5.89 -11.28 16.07
C VAL A 84 -5.85 -12.63 16.78
N ASN A 85 -6.68 -12.81 17.84
CA ASN A 85 -6.71 -14.05 18.64
C ASN A 85 -7.27 -15.23 17.85
N ALA A 86 -8.30 -15.00 17.01
CA ALA A 86 -8.86 -16.04 16.14
C ALA A 86 -7.87 -16.61 15.12
N THR A 87 -6.80 -15.88 14.84
CA THR A 87 -5.73 -16.27 13.92
C THR A 87 -4.39 -16.50 14.62
N GLN A 88 -4.41 -16.74 15.94
CA GLN A 88 -3.19 -16.93 16.72
C GLN A 88 -2.28 -18.01 16.12
N GLY A 89 -0.98 -17.71 15.99
CA GLY A 89 0.02 -18.61 15.44
C GLY A 89 -0.02 -18.79 13.92
N LYS A 90 -1.06 -18.32 13.21
CA LYS A 90 -1.15 -18.49 11.75
C LYS A 90 -0.19 -17.54 11.04
N ILE A 91 0.59 -18.11 10.10
CA ILE A 91 1.52 -17.40 9.21
C ILE A 91 1.35 -17.87 7.78
N ILE A 92 1.81 -17.05 6.83
CA ILE A 92 1.81 -17.33 5.40
C ILE A 92 3.19 -17.80 4.97
N THR A 93 3.27 -18.94 4.30
CA THR A 93 4.53 -19.52 3.82
C THR A 93 4.49 -19.77 2.32
N TYR A 94 5.67 -19.68 1.70
CA TYR A 94 5.93 -20.13 0.33
C TYR A 94 7.18 -21.00 0.35
N ASN A 95 7.10 -22.23 -0.18
CA ASN A 95 8.18 -23.23 -0.08
C ASN A 95 8.64 -23.48 1.37
N ASN A 96 7.70 -23.52 2.31
CA ASN A 96 7.92 -23.69 3.75
C ASN A 96 8.64 -22.54 4.49
N GLU A 97 8.89 -21.42 3.82
CA GLU A 97 9.49 -20.23 4.43
C GLU A 97 8.46 -19.11 4.57
N PRO A 98 8.46 -18.33 5.67
CA PRO A 98 7.59 -17.15 5.79
C PRO A 98 7.80 -16.18 4.64
N ILE A 99 6.72 -15.68 4.07
CA ILE A 99 6.79 -14.72 2.96
C ILE A 99 7.04 -13.29 3.47
N ASN A 100 7.56 -12.41 2.60
CA ASN A 100 7.53 -10.97 2.83
C ASN A 100 6.12 -10.45 2.49
N ALA A 101 5.21 -10.52 3.46
CA ALA A 101 3.80 -10.29 3.29
C ALA A 101 3.47 -8.79 3.22
N PHE A 102 3.83 -8.13 2.11
CA PHE A 102 3.52 -6.73 1.86
C PHE A 102 2.02 -6.49 1.75
N PHE A 103 1.57 -5.33 2.21
CA PHE A 103 0.20 -4.87 2.11
C PHE A 103 0.15 -3.35 1.88
N HIS A 104 -0.98 -2.85 1.43
CA HIS A 104 -1.20 -1.43 1.13
C HIS A 104 -2.68 -1.06 1.27
N SER A 105 -2.98 0.22 1.29
CA SER A 105 -4.34 0.71 1.59
C SER A 105 -5.36 0.35 0.50
N ASN A 106 -5.10 0.72 -0.77
CA ASN A 106 -6.04 0.52 -1.88
C ASN A 106 -5.25 0.31 -3.18
N SER A 107 -5.56 -0.72 -3.95
CA SER A 107 -4.80 -1.04 -5.17
C SER A 107 -5.16 -0.17 -6.37
N GLY A 108 -6.33 0.47 -6.36
CA GLY A 108 -6.86 1.18 -7.54
C GLY A 108 -7.35 0.26 -8.64
N GLY A 109 -7.80 -0.96 -8.28
CA GLY A 109 -8.39 -1.97 -9.17
C GLY A 109 -7.48 -3.16 -9.50
N LYS A 110 -6.15 -3.03 -9.37
CA LYS A 110 -5.18 -4.12 -9.58
C LYS A 110 -3.97 -3.93 -8.67
N THR A 111 -3.44 -5.03 -8.15
CA THR A 111 -2.15 -5.02 -7.45
C THR A 111 -0.98 -4.88 -8.42
N GLU A 112 0.22 -4.63 -7.90
CA GLU A 112 1.45 -4.47 -8.67
C GLU A 112 2.50 -5.51 -8.25
N ILE A 113 3.47 -5.78 -9.08
CA ILE A 113 4.61 -6.67 -8.78
C ILE A 113 5.81 -5.87 -8.25
N PRO A 114 6.61 -6.45 -7.32
CA PRO A 114 7.73 -5.75 -6.67
C PRO A 114 8.76 -5.18 -7.64
N ILE A 115 9.04 -5.88 -8.73
CA ILE A 115 10.05 -5.47 -9.71
C ILE A 115 9.75 -4.12 -10.36
N ASN A 116 8.48 -3.76 -10.53
CA ASN A 116 8.07 -2.49 -11.10
C ASN A 116 8.18 -1.32 -10.11
N VAL A 117 8.23 -1.60 -8.81
CA VAL A 117 8.28 -0.57 -7.76
C VAL A 117 9.67 -0.42 -7.16
N TRP A 118 10.35 -1.54 -6.90
CA TRP A 118 11.65 -1.57 -6.20
C TRP A 118 12.77 -2.18 -7.02
N GLY A 119 12.48 -2.73 -8.21
CA GLY A 119 13.45 -3.49 -8.99
C GLY A 119 13.73 -4.87 -8.41
N GLY A 120 14.87 -5.47 -8.79
CA GLY A 120 15.28 -6.79 -8.32
C GLY A 120 14.66 -7.95 -9.09
N SER A 121 14.67 -9.15 -8.49
CA SER A 121 14.23 -10.40 -9.13
C SER A 121 12.73 -10.71 -8.99
N GLY A 122 12.00 -9.89 -8.23
CA GLY A 122 10.60 -10.16 -7.92
C GLY A 122 10.40 -11.23 -6.83
N MET A 123 9.14 -11.54 -6.55
CA MET A 123 8.72 -12.57 -5.60
C MET A 123 7.57 -13.36 -6.23
N PRO A 124 7.71 -14.70 -6.41
CA PRO A 124 6.75 -15.49 -7.19
C PRO A 124 5.31 -15.43 -6.68
N TYR A 125 5.13 -15.26 -5.37
CA TYR A 125 3.83 -15.18 -4.71
C TYR A 125 3.19 -13.78 -4.77
N LEU A 126 3.86 -12.76 -5.31
CA LEU A 126 3.36 -11.40 -5.50
C LEU A 126 3.13 -11.15 -7.00
N GLN A 127 1.89 -11.36 -7.42
CA GLN A 127 1.44 -11.25 -8.80
C GLN A 127 0.49 -10.05 -8.96
N VAL A 128 0.21 -9.66 -10.20
CA VAL A 128 -0.91 -8.75 -10.49
C VAL A 128 -2.21 -9.52 -10.30
N VAL A 129 -3.06 -9.06 -9.39
CA VAL A 129 -4.41 -9.59 -9.17
C VAL A 129 -5.43 -8.46 -9.23
N GLU A 130 -6.63 -8.77 -9.72
CA GLU A 130 -7.74 -7.81 -9.77
C GLU A 130 -8.38 -7.65 -8.39
N THR A 131 -8.82 -6.43 -8.08
CA THR A 131 -9.48 -6.10 -6.81
C THR A 131 -10.80 -5.39 -7.10
N SER A 132 -11.90 -6.12 -7.01
CA SER A 132 -13.24 -5.59 -7.24
C SER A 132 -13.80 -4.90 -6.00
N GLY A 133 -14.63 -3.88 -6.19
CA GLY A 133 -15.36 -3.18 -5.11
C GLY A 133 -14.55 -2.11 -4.38
N GLU A 134 -13.28 -1.91 -4.71
CA GLU A 134 -12.44 -0.88 -4.11
C GLU A 134 -12.87 0.55 -4.47
N GLU A 135 -13.58 0.72 -5.56
CA GLU A 135 -14.12 2.00 -6.04
C GLU A 135 -15.12 2.63 -5.05
N ASN A 136 -15.66 1.84 -4.13
CA ASN A 136 -16.59 2.29 -3.10
C ASN A 136 -15.90 2.95 -1.88
N TYR A 137 -14.56 2.91 -1.82
CA TYR A 137 -13.78 3.44 -0.71
C TYR A 137 -13.17 4.80 -1.04
N SER A 138 -13.11 5.69 -0.06
CA SER A 138 -12.51 7.04 -0.20
C SER A 138 -11.03 7.03 -0.58
N GLN A 139 -10.35 5.91 -0.39
CA GLN A 139 -8.94 5.71 -0.75
C GLN A 139 -8.74 5.43 -2.24
N TYR A 140 -9.84 5.10 -2.98
CA TYR A 140 -9.75 4.68 -4.37
C TYR A 140 -9.31 5.78 -5.33
N SER A 141 -9.76 7.01 -5.11
CA SER A 141 -9.44 8.13 -5.97
C SER A 141 -9.01 9.36 -5.19
N SER A 142 -8.08 10.11 -5.76
CA SER A 142 -7.67 11.42 -5.24
C SER A 142 -7.14 12.29 -6.37
N GLU A 143 -7.16 13.62 -6.16
CA GLU A 143 -6.63 14.58 -7.11
C GLU A 143 -5.54 15.42 -6.44
N VAL A 144 -4.50 15.74 -7.21
CA VAL A 144 -3.45 16.69 -6.82
C VAL A 144 -3.31 17.70 -7.95
N THR A 145 -3.49 18.97 -7.63
CA THR A 145 -3.31 20.08 -8.57
C THR A 145 -2.18 20.97 -8.06
N ILE A 146 -1.19 21.22 -8.89
CA ILE A 146 -0.06 22.09 -8.62
C ILE A 146 0.10 23.11 -9.74
N SER A 147 0.70 24.27 -9.47
CA SER A 147 1.02 25.23 -10.51
C SER A 147 2.20 24.75 -11.39
N LYS A 148 2.29 25.26 -12.62
CA LYS A 148 3.45 25.07 -13.50
C LYS A 148 4.76 25.48 -12.84
N GLU A 149 4.73 26.53 -12.03
CA GLU A 149 5.88 27.00 -11.26
C GLU A 149 6.26 26.02 -10.15
N GLU A 150 5.29 25.53 -9.38
CA GLU A 150 5.55 24.52 -8.35
C GLU A 150 6.12 23.24 -8.94
N LEU A 151 5.57 22.74 -10.06
CA LEU A 151 6.16 21.58 -10.76
C LEU A 151 7.62 21.84 -11.09
N LYS A 152 7.92 22.99 -11.72
CA LYS A 152 9.29 23.36 -12.10
C LYS A 152 10.22 23.40 -10.89
N ASN A 153 9.79 24.01 -9.78
CA ASN A 153 10.59 24.10 -8.56
C ASN A 153 10.88 22.73 -7.95
N LYS A 154 9.88 21.88 -7.77
CA LYS A 154 10.04 20.50 -7.26
C LYS A 154 10.96 19.66 -8.17
N MET A 155 10.87 19.84 -9.47
CA MET A 155 11.75 19.15 -10.42
C MET A 155 13.19 19.67 -10.33
N LEU A 156 13.42 20.98 -10.17
CA LEU A 156 14.75 21.57 -10.02
C LEU A 156 15.43 21.17 -8.69
N GLU A 157 14.67 20.95 -7.61
CA GLU A 157 15.20 20.42 -6.35
C GLU A 157 15.89 19.06 -6.54
N LYS A 158 15.37 18.23 -7.46
CA LYS A 158 15.92 16.90 -7.74
C LYS A 158 16.86 16.88 -8.94
N TYR A 159 16.61 17.68 -9.97
CA TYR A 159 17.33 17.70 -11.23
C TYR A 159 17.74 19.14 -11.59
N GLN A 160 18.97 19.53 -11.27
CA GLN A 160 19.48 20.91 -11.48
C GLN A 160 19.45 21.36 -12.95
N ASP A 161 19.50 20.42 -13.90
CA ASP A 161 19.44 20.65 -15.34
C ASP A 161 18.02 20.51 -15.93
N PHE A 162 16.99 20.54 -15.07
CA PHE A 162 15.58 20.42 -15.52
C PHE A 162 15.15 21.63 -16.34
N THR A 163 14.54 21.33 -17.49
CA THR A 163 13.90 22.33 -18.35
C THR A 163 12.56 21.83 -18.85
N ILE A 164 11.59 22.73 -19.03
CA ILE A 164 10.29 22.44 -19.60
C ILE A 164 9.82 23.62 -20.45
N ASP A 165 9.32 23.34 -21.66
CA ASP A 165 8.65 24.29 -22.52
C ASP A 165 7.16 23.93 -22.62
N TYR A 166 6.30 24.69 -22.00
CA TYR A 166 4.86 24.47 -22.01
C TYR A 166 4.16 24.80 -23.33
N ASN A 167 4.88 25.36 -24.34
CA ASN A 167 4.37 25.50 -25.70
C ASN A 167 4.49 24.19 -26.50
N ASP A 168 5.33 23.27 -26.07
CA ASP A 168 5.37 21.89 -26.58
C ASP A 168 4.25 21.09 -25.94
N SER A 169 3.25 20.68 -26.74
CA SER A 169 2.13 19.83 -26.29
C SER A 169 2.57 18.49 -25.76
N ALA A 170 3.78 18.03 -26.08
CA ALA A 170 4.39 16.79 -25.62
C ALA A 170 5.36 17.01 -24.42
N CYS A 171 5.33 18.18 -23.77
CA CYS A 171 6.21 18.48 -22.64
C CYS A 171 5.93 17.62 -21.40
N ILE A 172 4.69 17.10 -21.23
CA ILE A 172 4.30 16.12 -20.22
C ILE A 172 3.49 15.04 -20.92
N GLY A 173 3.88 13.76 -20.75
CA GLY A 173 3.14 12.64 -21.34
C GLY A 173 3.61 11.29 -20.82
N ILE A 174 2.67 10.41 -20.54
CA ILE A 174 2.94 9.03 -20.13
C ILE A 174 3.40 8.25 -21.36
N LEU A 175 4.54 7.58 -21.24
CA LEU A 175 5.19 6.82 -22.33
C LEU A 175 4.87 5.32 -22.24
N GLU A 176 4.75 4.79 -21.00
CA GLU A 176 4.57 3.36 -20.78
C GLU A 176 3.80 3.12 -19.47
N TYR A 177 2.92 2.11 -19.50
CA TYR A 177 2.22 1.58 -18.33
C TYR A 177 2.76 0.19 -17.96
N THR A 178 2.64 -0.17 -16.67
CA THR A 178 2.81 -1.55 -16.22
C THR A 178 1.56 -2.38 -16.56
N GLU A 179 1.63 -3.70 -16.36
CA GLU A 179 0.48 -4.59 -16.52
C GLU A 179 -0.69 -4.23 -15.59
N SER A 180 -0.39 -3.69 -14.43
CA SER A 180 -1.40 -3.23 -13.45
C SER A 180 -2.07 -1.90 -13.83
N GLY A 181 -1.61 -1.23 -14.91
CA GLY A 181 -2.08 0.08 -15.33
C GLY A 181 -1.42 1.25 -14.61
N ARG A 182 -0.38 1.01 -13.80
CA ARG A 182 0.40 2.10 -13.19
C ARG A 182 1.37 2.70 -14.21
N VAL A 183 1.71 3.96 -14.01
CA VAL A 183 2.70 4.65 -14.86
C VAL A 183 4.07 3.99 -14.64
N LYS A 184 4.60 3.38 -15.71
CA LYS A 184 5.96 2.82 -15.71
C LYS A 184 6.97 3.92 -16.05
N THR A 185 6.70 4.65 -17.13
CA THR A 185 7.57 5.74 -17.58
C THR A 185 6.73 6.93 -18.05
N ILE A 186 7.14 8.13 -17.65
CA ILE A 186 6.53 9.41 -18.04
C ILE A 186 7.62 10.40 -18.42
N LYS A 187 7.42 11.16 -19.49
CA LYS A 187 8.19 12.34 -19.82
C LYS A 187 7.65 13.55 -19.07
N ILE A 188 8.51 14.31 -18.41
CA ILE A 188 8.22 15.65 -17.86
C ILE A 188 9.38 16.57 -18.27
N GLY A 189 9.12 17.53 -19.17
CA GLY A 189 10.13 18.38 -19.76
C GLY A 189 11.24 17.57 -20.45
N ASN A 190 12.48 17.80 -20.06
CA ASN A 190 13.66 17.08 -20.57
C ASN A 190 13.99 15.79 -19.80
N LYS A 191 13.11 15.33 -18.88
CA LYS A 191 13.34 14.12 -18.07
C LYS A 191 12.33 13.02 -18.39
N ASN A 192 12.81 11.76 -18.39
CA ASN A 192 11.99 10.58 -18.30
C ASN A 192 12.08 10.00 -16.88
N LEU A 193 10.95 9.83 -16.24
CA LEU A 193 10.82 9.41 -14.84
C LEU A 193 9.97 8.15 -14.73
N SER A 194 10.19 7.39 -13.69
CA SER A 194 9.22 6.34 -13.30
C SER A 194 8.00 6.96 -12.61
N GLY A 195 6.85 6.28 -12.70
CA GLY A 195 5.67 6.70 -11.95
C GLY A 195 5.89 6.72 -10.43
N VAL A 196 6.78 5.86 -9.92
CA VAL A 196 7.19 5.85 -8.50
C VAL A 196 7.96 7.12 -8.13
N GLU A 197 8.84 7.60 -9.00
CA GLU A 197 9.55 8.87 -8.79
C GLU A 197 8.59 10.05 -8.79
N VAL A 198 7.66 10.10 -9.76
CA VAL A 198 6.62 11.14 -9.84
C VAL A 198 5.74 11.13 -8.60
N ARG A 199 5.30 9.94 -8.14
CA ARG A 199 4.59 9.78 -6.87
C ARG A 199 5.34 10.42 -5.71
N THR A 200 6.65 10.20 -5.62
CA THR A 200 7.49 10.72 -4.53
C THR A 200 7.68 12.22 -4.62
N ILE A 201 7.98 12.75 -5.83
CA ILE A 201 8.25 14.19 -6.04
C ILE A 201 6.99 15.03 -5.73
N PHE A 202 5.82 14.58 -6.20
CA PHE A 202 4.58 15.36 -6.09
C PHE A 202 3.67 14.91 -4.94
N GLY A 203 4.08 13.92 -4.13
CA GLY A 203 3.30 13.46 -2.97
C GLY A 203 2.01 12.74 -3.35
N LEU A 204 1.98 12.05 -4.51
CA LEU A 204 0.81 11.33 -4.97
C LEU A 204 0.56 10.08 -4.11
N LYS A 205 -0.69 9.69 -3.95
CA LYS A 205 -1.06 8.51 -3.16
C LYS A 205 -0.60 7.18 -3.79
N SER A 206 -0.53 7.11 -5.13
CA SER A 206 -0.01 5.93 -5.84
C SER A 206 0.70 6.33 -7.14
N ALA A 207 1.32 5.35 -7.82
CA ALA A 207 1.87 5.51 -9.17
C ALA A 207 0.84 5.23 -10.28
N ASN A 208 -0.42 4.96 -9.93
CA ASN A 208 -1.52 4.81 -10.86
C ASN A 208 -2.21 6.17 -11.02
N PHE A 209 -1.80 6.94 -12.01
CA PHE A 209 -2.32 8.29 -12.22
C PHE A 209 -2.43 8.66 -13.70
N GLU A 210 -3.33 9.58 -13.98
CA GLU A 210 -3.40 10.35 -15.22
C GLU A 210 -2.91 11.76 -14.92
N VAL A 211 -2.37 12.45 -15.94
CA VAL A 211 -1.88 13.83 -15.82
C VAL A 211 -2.42 14.69 -16.96
N SER A 212 -2.83 15.91 -16.65
CA SER A 212 -3.27 16.91 -17.62
C SER A 212 -2.72 18.30 -17.31
N ILE A 213 -2.61 19.11 -18.32
CA ILE A 213 -2.28 20.55 -18.19
C ILE A 213 -3.58 21.34 -18.31
N GLU A 214 -3.95 22.04 -17.26
CA GLU A 214 -5.18 22.84 -17.16
C GLU A 214 -4.84 24.32 -16.92
N GLY A 215 -4.68 25.09 -18.01
CA GLY A 215 -4.25 26.47 -17.93
C GLY A 215 -2.86 26.62 -17.29
N GLU A 216 -2.77 27.27 -16.13
CA GLU A 216 -1.53 27.43 -15.36
C GLU A 216 -1.27 26.29 -14.37
N ASN A 217 -2.13 25.28 -14.35
CA ASN A 217 -2.03 24.15 -13.42
C ASN A 217 -1.71 22.85 -14.14
N ILE A 218 -1.10 21.93 -13.38
CA ILE A 218 -0.91 20.53 -13.71
C ILE A 218 -1.78 19.73 -12.75
N LYS A 219 -2.68 18.91 -13.29
CA LYS A 219 -3.60 18.08 -12.51
C LYS A 219 -3.21 16.61 -12.65
N PHE A 220 -3.09 15.94 -11.51
CA PHE A 220 -2.96 14.49 -11.40
C PHE A 220 -4.25 13.90 -10.84
N VAL A 221 -4.85 12.95 -11.56
CA VAL A 221 -5.95 12.12 -11.09
C VAL A 221 -5.37 10.77 -10.72
N VAL A 222 -5.42 10.42 -9.44
CA VAL A 222 -4.69 9.27 -8.88
C VAL A 222 -5.69 8.19 -8.46
N LYS A 223 -5.46 6.93 -8.85
CA LYS A 223 -6.21 5.76 -8.40
C LYS A 223 -5.39 4.96 -7.40
N GLY A 224 -6.04 4.55 -6.30
CA GLY A 224 -5.43 3.77 -5.24
C GLY A 224 -4.56 4.57 -4.26
N TYR A 225 -4.11 3.87 -3.23
CA TYR A 225 -3.28 4.43 -2.16
C TYR A 225 -2.26 3.40 -1.67
N GLY A 226 -0.98 3.68 -1.86
CA GLY A 226 0.13 2.84 -1.48
C GLY A 226 0.97 2.39 -2.67
N HIS A 227 1.85 1.41 -2.42
CA HIS A 227 2.75 0.86 -3.44
C HIS A 227 2.07 -0.17 -4.36
N GLY A 228 0.91 -0.69 -3.96
CA GLY A 228 0.13 -1.63 -4.74
C GLY A 228 0.54 -3.10 -4.63
N ILE A 229 1.54 -3.46 -3.82
CA ILE A 229 2.10 -4.81 -3.76
C ILE A 229 1.46 -5.61 -2.63
N GLY A 230 1.10 -6.88 -2.90
CA GLY A 230 0.51 -7.79 -1.95
C GLY A 230 -0.95 -7.43 -1.60
N MET A 231 -1.36 -7.62 -0.35
CA MET A 231 -2.75 -7.44 0.04
C MET A 231 -3.20 -5.98 0.03
N SER A 232 -4.29 -5.69 -0.68
CA SER A 232 -5.02 -4.44 -0.55
C SER A 232 -5.96 -4.50 0.65
N GLN A 233 -5.88 -3.53 1.56
CA GLN A 233 -6.71 -3.48 2.76
C GLN A 233 -8.20 -3.28 2.42
N THR A 234 -8.50 -2.35 1.51
CA THR A 234 -9.89 -2.14 1.04
C THR A 234 -10.37 -3.30 0.16
N GLY A 235 -9.47 -3.91 -0.64
CA GLY A 235 -9.78 -5.11 -1.41
C GLY A 235 -10.10 -6.31 -0.50
N ALA A 236 -9.36 -6.47 0.59
CA ALA A 236 -9.66 -7.49 1.61
C ALA A 236 -11.04 -7.28 2.24
N ASP A 237 -11.39 -6.03 2.58
CA ASP A 237 -12.71 -5.70 3.13
C ASP A 237 -13.85 -5.93 2.12
N SER A 238 -13.63 -5.60 0.86
CA SER A 238 -14.59 -5.88 -0.23
C SER A 238 -14.82 -7.37 -0.42
N LEU A 239 -13.76 -8.18 -0.44
CA LEU A 239 -13.86 -9.65 -0.53
C LEU A 239 -14.58 -10.23 0.68
N ALA A 240 -14.24 -9.78 1.89
CA ALA A 240 -14.91 -10.22 3.13
C ALA A 240 -16.40 -9.85 3.11
N SER A 241 -16.75 -8.66 2.63
CA SER A 241 -18.15 -8.22 2.47
C SER A 241 -18.92 -9.10 1.48
N SER A 242 -18.22 -9.73 0.54
CA SER A 242 -18.78 -10.68 -0.43
C SER A 242 -18.80 -12.12 0.07
N GLY A 243 -18.39 -12.37 1.34
CA GLY A 243 -18.46 -13.67 1.99
C GLY A 243 -17.16 -14.49 1.96
N SER A 244 -16.04 -13.91 1.49
CA SER A 244 -14.73 -14.59 1.52
C SER A 244 -14.21 -14.70 2.95
N THR A 245 -13.61 -15.84 3.28
CA THR A 245 -12.89 -16.06 4.54
C THR A 245 -11.52 -15.37 4.50
N TYR A 246 -10.85 -15.24 5.65
CA TYR A 246 -9.51 -14.68 5.69
C TYR A 246 -8.49 -15.52 4.90
N GLU A 247 -8.68 -16.84 4.85
CA GLU A 247 -7.88 -17.76 4.02
C GLU A 247 -8.08 -17.46 2.53
N ASP A 248 -9.34 -17.30 2.08
CA ASP A 248 -9.65 -16.95 0.69
C ASP A 248 -9.01 -15.61 0.31
N ILE A 249 -9.08 -14.62 1.19
CA ILE A 249 -8.47 -13.30 0.99
C ILE A 249 -6.95 -13.41 0.85
N ILE A 250 -6.29 -14.16 1.73
CA ILE A 250 -4.84 -14.37 1.67
C ILE A 250 -4.45 -15.06 0.37
N HIS A 251 -5.14 -16.14 -0.02
CA HIS A 251 -4.88 -16.85 -1.27
C HIS A 251 -5.17 -16.03 -2.53
N HIS A 252 -6.09 -15.06 -2.46
CA HIS A 252 -6.34 -14.14 -3.55
C HIS A 252 -5.14 -13.20 -3.80
N PHE A 253 -4.53 -12.67 -2.74
CA PHE A 253 -3.44 -11.68 -2.87
C PHE A 253 -2.04 -12.29 -2.94
N TYR A 254 -1.84 -13.50 -2.42
CA TYR A 254 -0.55 -14.19 -2.40
C TYR A 254 -0.69 -15.55 -3.09
N ILE A 255 -0.11 -15.67 -4.27
CA ILE A 255 -0.31 -16.83 -5.15
C ILE A 255 0.58 -18.01 -4.73
N GLY A 256 -0.02 -19.20 -4.62
CA GLY A 256 0.71 -20.44 -4.33
C GLY A 256 1.29 -20.54 -2.92
N VAL A 257 0.76 -19.77 -2.00
CA VAL A 257 1.14 -19.79 -0.58
C VAL A 257 0.34 -20.82 0.21
N GLU A 258 0.82 -21.17 1.39
CA GLU A 258 0.15 -21.99 2.39
C GLU A 258 0.02 -21.20 3.70
N ILE A 259 -1.07 -21.40 4.43
CA ILE A 259 -1.26 -20.88 5.79
C ILE A 259 -0.92 -22.01 6.76
N LYS A 260 0.03 -21.77 7.66
CA LYS A 260 0.53 -22.75 8.63
C LYS A 260 0.51 -22.22 10.04
N ASP A 261 0.51 -23.13 11.00
CA ASP A 261 0.83 -22.80 12.39
C ASP A 261 2.35 -22.60 12.53
N MET A 262 2.72 -21.57 13.31
CA MET A 262 4.10 -21.18 13.62
C MET A 262 4.73 -22.13 14.64
#